data_3487fd8e8d0bfa86157f98e3209c27c2
#
_entry.id   3487fd8e8d0bfa86157f98e3209c27c2
#
_cell.length_a   1.000
_cell.length_b   1.000
_cell.length_c   1.000
_cell.angle_alpha   90.00
_cell.angle_beta   90.00
_cell.angle_gamma   90.00
#
_symmetry.space_group_name_H-M   'P 1'
#
loop_
_entity.id
_entity.type
_entity.pdbx_description
1 polymer ?
#
loop_
_entity_poly.entity_id
_entity_poly.type
_entity_poly.pdbx_seq_one_letter_code
_entity_poly.pdbx_strand_id
1 'polypeptide(L)'
;VDKHMAKDFLEVFPTLNIAQPLKDLLALVQVEKVSSSRDRSRIRIYLNSTRLIHKQNIYDLERGIKDQLFPSKQISIRIQERYRLSDQYTPKKLLELYKDSLLLELKNYSMIEYTMFRKAEIVFEKEDRMVLTVEDTPVNRTKTAELKRVLEKVFGERCGLPVEVKFQYVPAKPSNRRQMLEEKIAREALAAAGYGALENGA
;
A
#
# COMPACT_ATOMS: atom_id res chain seq x y z
N VAL A 1 1.05 -31.27 21.09
CA VAL A 1 1.24 -30.09 20.22
C VAL A 1 0.47 -30.36 18.95
N ASP A 2 -0.80 -29.92 18.89
CA ASP A 2 -1.63 -30.04 17.71
C ASP A 2 -0.96 -29.25 16.57
N LYS A 3 -0.44 -29.96 15.59
CA LYS A 3 -0.14 -29.40 14.28
C LYS A 3 -1.50 -29.00 13.69
N HIS A 4 -1.84 -27.72 13.77
CA HIS A 4 -2.94 -27.20 12.96
C HIS A 4 -2.60 -27.44 11.49
N MET A 5 -3.19 -28.48 10.91
CA MET A 5 -3.05 -28.72 9.48
C MET A 5 -3.81 -27.61 8.75
N ALA A 6 -3.14 -26.98 7.80
CA ALA A 6 -3.78 -26.00 6.92
C ALA A 6 -4.97 -26.68 6.20
N LYS A 7 -6.09 -25.98 6.10
CA LYS A 7 -7.32 -26.47 5.43
C LYS A 7 -7.62 -25.60 4.22
N ASP A 8 -8.24 -26.20 3.23
CA ASP A 8 -8.66 -25.44 2.06
C ASP A 8 -9.64 -24.34 2.43
N PHE A 9 -9.49 -23.17 1.80
CA PHE A 9 -10.32 -22.01 2.12
C PHE A 9 -11.82 -22.31 2.03
N LEU A 10 -12.22 -23.00 0.96
CA LEU A 10 -13.63 -23.34 0.73
C LEU A 10 -14.17 -24.39 1.71
N GLU A 11 -13.31 -25.19 2.33
CA GLU A 11 -13.72 -26.09 3.42
C GLU A 11 -13.93 -25.33 4.75
N VAL A 12 -13.15 -24.29 4.99
CA VAL A 12 -13.31 -23.44 6.19
C VAL A 12 -14.52 -22.53 6.08
N PHE A 13 -14.83 -22.06 4.88
CA PHE A 13 -15.94 -21.16 4.58
C PHE A 13 -16.90 -21.72 3.52
N PRO A 14 -17.55 -22.86 3.79
CA PRO A 14 -18.33 -23.57 2.77
C PRO A 14 -19.61 -22.83 2.33
N THR A 15 -20.13 -21.96 3.17
CA THR A 15 -21.37 -21.21 2.92
C THR A 15 -21.16 -19.82 2.36
N LEU A 16 -19.88 -19.39 2.21
CA LEU A 16 -19.57 -18.07 1.70
C LEU A 16 -19.95 -17.96 0.21
N ASN A 17 -20.85 -17.03 -0.08
CA ASN A 17 -21.25 -16.73 -1.45
C ASN A 17 -20.28 -15.71 -2.08
N ILE A 18 -19.55 -16.14 -3.08
CA ILE A 18 -18.55 -15.36 -3.80
C ILE A 18 -18.67 -15.62 -5.31
N ALA A 19 -18.24 -14.64 -6.12
CA ALA A 19 -18.24 -14.79 -7.56
C ALA A 19 -17.33 -15.95 -8.04
N GLN A 20 -17.74 -16.65 -9.10
CA GLN A 20 -17.04 -17.83 -9.60
C GLN A 20 -15.55 -17.61 -9.88
N PRO A 21 -15.10 -16.50 -10.53
CA PRO A 21 -13.67 -16.27 -10.75
C PRO A 21 -12.85 -16.20 -9.46
N LEU A 22 -13.41 -15.62 -8.39
CA LEU A 22 -12.77 -15.57 -7.08
C LEU A 22 -12.79 -16.96 -6.42
N LYS A 23 -13.86 -17.71 -6.56
CA LYS A 23 -13.98 -19.07 -6.07
C LYS A 23 -12.91 -19.99 -6.69
N ASP A 24 -12.69 -19.89 -7.99
CA ASP A 24 -11.65 -20.64 -8.70
C ASP A 24 -10.24 -20.29 -8.20
N LEU A 25 -9.98 -19.01 -7.92
CA LEU A 25 -8.73 -18.56 -7.32
C LEU A 25 -8.55 -19.13 -5.90
N LEU A 26 -9.61 -19.13 -5.10
CA LEU A 26 -9.58 -19.61 -3.72
C LEU A 26 -9.47 -21.13 -3.58
N ALA A 27 -9.74 -21.89 -4.63
CA ALA A 27 -9.50 -23.34 -4.66
C ALA A 27 -8.02 -23.71 -4.43
N LEU A 28 -7.09 -22.76 -4.65
CA LEU A 28 -5.66 -22.93 -4.43
C LEU A 28 -5.15 -22.28 -3.14
N VAL A 29 -6.05 -21.78 -2.31
CA VAL A 29 -5.74 -21.03 -1.08
C VAL A 29 -6.05 -21.89 0.14
N GLN A 30 -5.11 -21.90 1.08
CA GLN A 30 -5.28 -22.59 2.34
C GLN A 30 -5.38 -21.61 3.51
N VAL A 31 -6.21 -21.95 4.48
CA VAL A 31 -6.29 -21.26 5.77
C VAL A 31 -5.35 -21.97 6.74
N GLU A 32 -4.29 -21.26 7.16
CA GLU A 32 -3.34 -21.79 8.15
C GLU A 32 -3.91 -21.70 9.57
N LYS A 33 -4.56 -20.59 9.86
CA LYS A 33 -5.02 -20.26 11.21
C LYS A 33 -6.13 -19.22 11.17
N VAL A 34 -7.06 -19.35 12.10
CA VAL A 34 -8.02 -18.31 12.45
C VAL A 34 -7.82 -17.95 13.92
N SER A 35 -7.67 -16.68 14.23
CA SER A 35 -7.55 -16.19 15.60
C SER A 35 -8.56 -15.10 15.89
N SER A 36 -9.01 -15.00 17.14
CA SER A 36 -9.87 -13.92 17.59
C SER A 36 -9.26 -13.19 18.78
N SER A 37 -9.57 -11.90 18.91
CA SER A 37 -9.25 -11.15 20.12
C SER A 37 -10.04 -11.67 21.32
N ARG A 38 -9.57 -11.39 22.55
CA ARG A 38 -10.24 -11.83 23.78
C ARG A 38 -11.69 -11.34 23.88
N ASP A 39 -11.95 -10.12 23.44
CA ASP A 39 -13.27 -9.49 23.40
C ASP A 39 -14.13 -9.95 22.18
N ARG A 40 -13.58 -10.83 21.32
CA ARG A 40 -14.20 -11.33 20.10
C ARG A 40 -14.63 -10.23 19.10
N SER A 41 -14.07 -9.04 19.21
CA SER A 41 -14.34 -7.92 18.30
C SER A 41 -13.50 -7.95 17.02
N ARG A 42 -12.42 -8.74 17.00
CA ARG A 42 -11.50 -8.86 15.86
C ARG A 42 -11.19 -10.30 15.53
N ILE A 43 -11.34 -10.66 14.28
CA ILE A 43 -10.95 -11.97 13.73
C ILE A 43 -9.85 -11.75 12.70
N ARG A 44 -8.79 -12.54 12.81
CA ARG A 44 -7.70 -12.60 11.82
C ARG A 44 -7.69 -13.98 11.18
N ILE A 45 -7.63 -13.99 9.86
CA ILE A 45 -7.56 -15.20 9.05
C ILE A 45 -6.21 -15.19 8.33
N TYR A 46 -5.41 -16.20 8.56
CA TYR A 46 -4.08 -16.35 7.95
C TYR A 46 -4.20 -17.26 6.76
N LEU A 47 -3.88 -16.75 5.57
CA LEU A 47 -3.96 -17.48 4.31
C LEU A 47 -2.57 -17.79 3.76
N ASN A 48 -2.45 -18.94 3.15
CA ASN A 48 -1.36 -19.31 2.27
C ASN A 48 -1.85 -19.46 0.83
N SER A 49 -1.12 -18.90 -0.10
CA SER A 49 -1.37 -19.07 -1.53
C SER A 49 -0.07 -19.17 -2.31
N THR A 50 -0.08 -19.97 -3.36
CA THR A 50 1.02 -20.05 -4.33
C THR A 50 0.89 -18.98 -5.43
N ARG A 51 -0.22 -18.26 -5.47
CA ARG A 51 -0.50 -17.20 -6.42
C ARG A 51 -0.81 -15.90 -5.69
N LEU A 52 -0.41 -14.79 -6.29
CA LEU A 52 -0.78 -13.45 -5.82
C LEU A 52 -2.30 -13.27 -5.94
N ILE A 53 -2.89 -12.72 -4.89
CA ILE A 53 -4.30 -12.34 -4.86
C ILE A 53 -4.35 -10.81 -4.83
N HIS A 54 -5.09 -10.21 -5.77
CA HIS A 54 -5.24 -8.76 -5.78
C HIS A 54 -5.88 -8.27 -4.48
N LYS A 55 -5.37 -7.19 -3.92
CA LYS A 55 -5.80 -6.69 -2.60
C LYS A 55 -7.28 -6.34 -2.53
N GLN A 56 -7.88 -5.93 -3.65
CA GLN A 56 -9.32 -5.72 -3.73
C GLN A 56 -10.10 -7.01 -3.43
N ASN A 57 -9.66 -8.15 -3.95
CA ASN A 57 -10.28 -9.44 -3.66
C ASN A 57 -10.17 -9.80 -2.19
N ILE A 58 -9.05 -9.50 -1.55
CA ILE A 58 -8.87 -9.70 -0.11
C ILE A 58 -9.86 -8.84 0.69
N TYR A 59 -10.02 -7.57 0.34
CA TYR A 59 -10.98 -6.68 1.00
C TYR A 59 -12.43 -7.11 0.76
N ASP A 60 -12.76 -7.59 -0.43
CA ASP A 60 -14.08 -8.12 -0.75
C ASP A 60 -14.37 -9.39 0.04
N LEU A 61 -13.38 -10.26 0.24
CA LEU A 61 -13.49 -11.44 1.11
C LEU A 61 -13.69 -11.05 2.59
N GLU A 62 -12.93 -10.10 3.11
CA GLU A 62 -13.09 -9.60 4.47
C GLU A 62 -14.53 -9.11 4.70
N ARG A 63 -15.05 -8.32 3.74
CA ARG A 63 -16.42 -7.81 3.77
C ARG A 63 -17.44 -8.94 3.64
N GLY A 64 -17.27 -9.84 2.69
CA GLY A 64 -18.16 -10.97 2.46
C GLY A 64 -18.27 -11.87 3.69
N ILE A 65 -17.15 -12.20 4.32
CA ILE A 65 -17.12 -12.99 5.57
C ILE A 65 -17.86 -12.25 6.70
N LYS A 66 -17.60 -10.97 6.86
CA LYS A 66 -18.28 -10.16 7.88
C LYS A 66 -19.80 -10.13 7.64
N ASP A 67 -20.21 -9.75 6.45
CA ASP A 67 -21.63 -9.50 6.15
C ASP A 67 -22.45 -10.78 6.10
N GLN A 68 -21.88 -11.89 5.62
CA GLN A 68 -22.60 -13.16 5.47
C GLN A 68 -22.57 -14.03 6.74
N LEU A 69 -21.43 -14.05 7.47
CA LEU A 69 -21.28 -14.92 8.63
C LEU A 69 -21.51 -14.20 9.97
N PHE A 70 -21.38 -12.87 10.00
CA PHE A 70 -21.52 -12.07 11.21
C PHE A 70 -22.40 -10.82 11.02
N PRO A 71 -23.57 -10.91 10.39
CA PRO A 71 -24.33 -9.74 9.92
C PRO A 71 -24.76 -8.80 11.07
N SER A 72 -25.00 -9.34 12.25
CA SER A 72 -25.50 -8.57 13.41
C SER A 72 -24.42 -8.22 14.44
N LYS A 73 -23.14 -8.51 14.13
CA LYS A 73 -22.05 -8.30 15.10
C LYS A 73 -21.12 -7.18 14.65
N GLN A 74 -20.71 -6.39 15.62
CA GLN A 74 -19.63 -5.39 15.44
C GLN A 74 -18.26 -6.07 15.49
N ILE A 75 -17.91 -6.80 14.41
CA ILE A 75 -16.66 -7.54 14.28
C ILE A 75 -15.85 -6.98 13.13
N SER A 76 -14.55 -6.85 13.34
CA SER A 76 -13.57 -6.56 12.29
C SER A 76 -12.94 -7.86 11.79
N ILE A 77 -13.03 -8.13 10.49
CA ILE A 77 -12.36 -9.24 9.83
C ILE A 77 -11.11 -8.71 9.14
N ARG A 78 -9.99 -9.37 9.37
CA ARG A 78 -8.71 -9.07 8.71
C ARG A 78 -8.08 -10.34 8.17
N ILE A 79 -7.72 -10.34 6.91
CA ILE A 79 -6.99 -11.41 6.25
C ILE A 79 -5.53 -11.01 6.20
N GLN A 80 -4.66 -11.94 6.60
CA GLN A 80 -3.22 -11.83 6.47
C GLN A 80 -2.75 -12.89 5.48
N GLU A 81 -2.32 -12.43 4.32
CA GLU A 81 -1.85 -13.27 3.24
C GLU A 81 -0.38 -13.62 3.43
N ARG A 82 -0.02 -14.84 3.08
CA ARG A 82 1.34 -15.29 2.87
C ARG A 82 1.43 -15.98 1.52
N TYR A 83 2.34 -15.51 0.68
CA TYR A 83 2.53 -16.05 -0.65
C TYR A 83 3.79 -16.92 -0.71
N ARG A 84 3.64 -18.14 -1.21
CA ARG A 84 4.74 -19.04 -1.54
C ARG A 84 4.92 -19.01 -3.05
N LEU A 85 5.58 -17.96 -3.51
CA LEU A 85 5.81 -17.74 -4.93
C LEU A 85 6.89 -18.69 -5.46
N SER A 86 6.83 -18.99 -6.77
CA SER A 86 7.85 -19.81 -7.43
C SER A 86 9.17 -19.03 -7.59
N ASP A 87 10.26 -19.77 -7.83
CA ASP A 87 11.60 -19.21 -8.03
C ASP A 87 11.73 -18.23 -9.22
N GLN A 88 10.71 -18.17 -10.06
CA GLN A 88 10.65 -17.20 -11.17
C GLN A 88 10.35 -15.76 -10.73
N TYR A 89 9.88 -15.58 -9.49
CA TYR A 89 9.61 -14.25 -8.95
C TYR A 89 10.88 -13.62 -8.41
N THR A 90 11.15 -12.42 -8.87
CA THR A 90 12.14 -11.52 -8.29
C THR A 90 11.42 -10.34 -7.63
N PRO A 91 12.05 -9.59 -6.73
CA PRO A 91 11.47 -8.38 -6.17
C PRO A 91 10.97 -7.39 -7.23
N LYS A 92 11.72 -7.22 -8.32
CA LYS A 92 11.32 -6.36 -9.44
C LYS A 92 10.04 -6.86 -10.11
N LYS A 93 9.97 -8.16 -10.43
CA LYS A 93 8.76 -8.77 -11.03
C LYS A 93 7.57 -8.72 -10.07
N LEU A 94 7.81 -8.93 -8.78
CA LEU A 94 6.77 -8.77 -7.76
C LEU A 94 6.22 -7.33 -7.76
N LEU A 95 7.09 -6.33 -7.79
CA LEU A 95 6.65 -4.94 -7.86
C LEU A 95 5.78 -4.68 -9.09
N GLU A 96 6.20 -5.14 -10.27
CA GLU A 96 5.44 -4.97 -11.50
C GLU A 96 4.03 -5.58 -11.42
N LEU A 97 3.90 -6.75 -10.83
CA LEU A 97 2.62 -7.48 -10.75
C LEU A 97 1.74 -7.08 -9.56
N TYR A 98 2.34 -6.61 -8.48
CA TYR A 98 1.66 -6.37 -7.21
C TYR A 98 1.56 -4.89 -6.82
N LYS A 99 2.06 -3.98 -7.65
CA LYS A 99 2.08 -2.53 -7.38
C LYS A 99 0.69 -1.96 -7.10
N ASP A 100 -0.30 -2.36 -7.87
CA ASP A 100 -1.68 -1.88 -7.71
C ASP A 100 -2.27 -2.31 -6.35
N SER A 101 -1.98 -3.54 -5.92
CA SER A 101 -2.36 -4.05 -4.60
C SER A 101 -1.68 -3.27 -3.47
N LEU A 102 -0.38 -2.97 -3.62
CA LEU A 102 0.36 -2.14 -2.66
C LEU A 102 -0.21 -0.72 -2.57
N LEU A 103 -0.51 -0.11 -3.71
CA LEU A 103 -1.11 1.22 -3.75
C LEU A 103 -2.49 1.24 -3.07
N LEU A 104 -3.31 0.22 -3.31
CA LEU A 104 -4.62 0.11 -2.66
C LEU A 104 -4.49 -0.05 -1.15
N GLU A 105 -3.57 -0.88 -0.70
CA GLU A 105 -3.31 -1.10 0.72
C GLU A 105 -2.77 0.17 1.40
N LEU A 106 -1.80 0.84 0.79
CA LEU A 106 -1.28 2.11 1.29
C LEU A 106 -2.35 3.20 1.36
N LYS A 107 -3.23 3.29 0.35
CA LYS A 107 -4.34 4.24 0.34
C LYS A 107 -5.30 4.04 1.52
N ASN A 108 -5.54 2.80 1.91
CA ASN A 108 -6.37 2.47 3.07
C ASN A 108 -5.64 2.65 4.41
N TYR A 109 -4.31 2.68 4.39
CA TYR A 109 -3.48 2.83 5.57
C TYR A 109 -3.12 4.28 5.85
N SER A 110 -2.56 4.99 4.87
CA SER A 110 -2.15 6.38 4.98
C SER A 110 -2.02 7.04 3.60
N MET A 111 -2.74 8.13 3.42
CA MET A 111 -2.72 8.89 2.17
C MET A 111 -1.34 9.50 1.87
N ILE A 112 -0.52 9.74 2.88
CA ILE A 112 0.83 10.30 2.71
C ILE A 112 1.74 9.26 2.09
N GLU A 113 1.84 8.06 2.67
CA GLU A 113 2.65 6.96 2.15
C GLU A 113 2.15 6.51 0.76
N TYR A 114 0.83 6.47 0.56
CA TYR A 114 0.24 6.22 -0.75
C TYR A 114 0.75 7.22 -1.80
N THR A 115 0.69 8.51 -1.48
CA THR A 115 1.11 9.57 -2.42
C THR A 115 2.61 9.52 -2.67
N MET A 116 3.42 9.30 -1.64
CA MET A 116 4.87 9.12 -1.77
C MET A 116 5.21 7.95 -2.69
N PHE A 117 4.64 6.77 -2.43
CA PHE A 117 4.92 5.57 -3.21
C PHE A 117 4.43 5.69 -4.65
N ARG A 118 3.26 6.28 -4.85
CA ARG A 118 2.68 6.50 -6.19
C ARG A 118 3.55 7.42 -7.06
N LYS A 119 4.13 8.47 -6.47
CA LYS A 119 4.94 9.47 -7.17
C LYS A 119 6.42 9.11 -7.25
N ALA A 120 6.89 8.19 -6.42
CA ALA A 120 8.29 7.81 -6.37
C ALA A 120 8.75 7.20 -7.69
N GLU A 121 9.93 7.60 -8.13
CA GLU A 121 10.69 6.83 -9.09
C GLU A 121 11.35 5.66 -8.35
N ILE A 122 11.13 4.44 -8.85
CA ILE A 122 11.59 3.22 -8.19
C ILE A 122 12.59 2.52 -9.08
N VAL A 123 13.79 2.31 -8.56
CA VAL A 123 14.88 1.63 -9.25
C VAL A 123 15.43 0.50 -8.38
N PHE A 124 15.75 -0.62 -8.98
CA PHE A 124 16.50 -1.70 -8.33
C PHE A 124 17.97 -1.56 -8.65
N GLU A 125 18.79 -1.14 -7.68
CA GLU A 125 20.26 -1.08 -7.80
C GLU A 125 20.88 -2.47 -7.79
N LYS A 126 20.25 -3.37 -7.03
CA LYS A 126 20.55 -4.79 -6.94
C LYS A 126 19.24 -5.56 -6.92
N GLU A 127 19.30 -6.86 -7.09
CA GLU A 127 18.12 -7.71 -7.08
C GLU A 127 17.28 -7.54 -5.80
N ASP A 128 17.94 -7.37 -4.66
CA ASP A 128 17.38 -7.22 -3.33
C ASP A 128 17.39 -5.79 -2.78
N ARG A 129 17.77 -4.79 -3.59
CA ARG A 129 17.83 -3.37 -3.15
C ARG A 129 16.97 -2.47 -4.01
N MET A 130 15.93 -1.95 -3.40
CA MET A 130 14.98 -1.02 -4.01
C MET A 130 15.29 0.41 -3.54
N VAL A 131 15.47 1.32 -4.47
CA VAL A 131 15.68 2.75 -4.22
C VAL A 131 14.46 3.53 -4.69
N LEU A 132 13.86 4.29 -3.77
CA LEU A 132 12.76 5.19 -4.04
C LEU A 132 13.26 6.64 -4.03
N THR A 133 13.08 7.31 -5.15
CA THR A 133 13.34 8.76 -5.25
C THR A 133 12.05 9.52 -4.95
N VAL A 134 12.08 10.32 -3.89
CA VAL A 134 10.93 11.09 -3.40
C VAL A 134 11.26 12.58 -3.27
N GLU A 135 10.24 13.43 -3.32
CA GLU A 135 10.42 14.86 -3.08
C GLU A 135 10.88 15.15 -1.66
N ASP A 136 11.86 16.06 -1.52
CA ASP A 136 12.38 16.50 -0.24
C ASP A 136 11.43 17.50 0.43
N THR A 137 10.50 16.97 1.20
CA THR A 137 9.58 17.76 2.02
C THR A 137 9.67 17.32 3.48
N PRO A 138 9.39 18.19 4.45
CA PRO A 138 9.37 17.80 5.86
C PRO A 138 8.42 16.62 6.13
N VAL A 139 7.25 16.59 5.46
CA VAL A 139 6.27 15.52 5.60
C VAL A 139 6.83 14.19 5.08
N ASN A 140 7.42 14.18 3.88
CA ASN A 140 8.00 12.96 3.32
C ASN A 140 9.14 12.43 4.20
N ARG A 141 10.02 13.30 4.69
CA ARG A 141 11.12 12.89 5.58
C ARG A 141 10.65 12.20 6.85
N THR A 142 9.51 12.60 7.41
CA THR A 142 8.94 11.95 8.61
C THR A 142 8.29 10.60 8.33
N LYS A 143 7.94 10.32 7.07
CA LYS A 143 7.17 9.13 6.68
C LYS A 143 7.96 8.06 5.93
N THR A 144 9.19 8.35 5.52
CA THR A 144 10.04 7.37 4.81
C THR A 144 10.33 6.12 5.64
N ALA A 145 10.60 6.26 6.93
CA ALA A 145 10.88 5.11 7.81
C ALA A 145 9.68 4.16 7.90
N GLU A 146 8.47 4.68 7.94
CA GLU A 146 7.25 3.88 7.99
C GLU A 146 6.96 3.21 6.65
N LEU A 147 7.08 3.94 5.54
CA LEU A 147 6.94 3.38 4.20
C LEU A 147 7.97 2.28 3.95
N LYS A 148 9.24 2.50 4.33
CA LYS A 148 10.29 1.47 4.29
C LYS A 148 9.85 0.20 5.02
N ARG A 149 9.41 0.34 6.27
CA ARG A 149 8.97 -0.80 7.10
C ARG A 149 7.83 -1.57 6.45
N VAL A 150 6.84 -0.88 5.88
CA VAL A 150 5.70 -1.50 5.22
C VAL A 150 6.14 -2.28 3.97
N LEU A 151 6.96 -1.67 3.13
CA LEU A 151 7.46 -2.33 1.91
C LEU A 151 8.33 -3.54 2.22
N GLU A 152 9.31 -3.40 3.13
CA GLU A 152 10.19 -4.51 3.52
C GLU A 152 9.38 -5.66 4.13
N LYS A 153 8.35 -5.36 4.92
CA LYS A 153 7.46 -6.38 5.50
C LYS A 153 6.64 -7.09 4.43
N VAL A 154 6.07 -6.38 3.48
CA VAL A 154 5.28 -6.99 2.40
C VAL A 154 6.15 -7.86 1.52
N PHE A 155 7.30 -7.38 1.07
CA PHE A 155 8.20 -8.15 0.23
C PHE A 155 8.79 -9.36 0.97
N GLY A 156 9.28 -9.17 2.19
CA GLY A 156 9.95 -10.22 2.97
C GLY A 156 8.99 -11.21 3.62
N GLU A 157 8.11 -10.71 4.51
CA GLU A 157 7.26 -11.60 5.30
C GLU A 157 6.06 -12.14 4.50
N ARG A 158 5.40 -11.30 3.71
CA ARG A 158 4.22 -11.72 2.94
C ARG A 158 4.59 -12.51 1.69
N CYS A 159 5.60 -12.09 0.95
CA CYS A 159 5.92 -12.62 -0.38
C CYS A 159 7.19 -13.48 -0.41
N GLY A 160 7.96 -13.57 0.68
CA GLY A 160 9.18 -14.36 0.75
C GLY A 160 10.33 -13.86 -0.13
N LEU A 161 10.29 -12.60 -0.54
CA LEU A 161 11.28 -11.93 -1.38
C LEU A 161 11.85 -10.69 -0.67
N PRO A 162 12.70 -10.87 0.36
CA PRO A 162 13.20 -9.76 1.16
C PRO A 162 13.96 -8.73 0.32
N VAL A 163 13.70 -7.46 0.58
CA VAL A 163 14.36 -6.33 -0.05
C VAL A 163 14.84 -5.33 0.99
N GLU A 164 15.94 -4.65 0.70
CA GLU A 164 16.38 -3.46 1.39
C GLU A 164 15.80 -2.23 0.67
N VAL A 165 15.02 -1.42 1.35
CA VAL A 165 14.46 -0.19 0.79
C VAL A 165 15.29 1.02 1.20
N LYS A 166 15.72 1.82 0.21
CA LYS A 166 16.44 3.08 0.41
C LYS A 166 15.70 4.23 -0.23
N PHE A 167 15.89 5.42 0.32
CA PHE A 167 15.31 6.64 -0.19
C PHE A 167 16.39 7.58 -0.71
N GLN A 168 16.10 8.20 -1.85
CA GLN A 168 16.81 9.37 -2.37
C GLN A 168 15.84 10.53 -2.40
N TYR A 169 16.37 11.74 -2.16
CA TYR A 169 15.56 12.95 -2.12
C TYR A 169 15.92 13.85 -3.29
N VAL A 170 14.89 14.38 -3.95
CA VAL A 170 15.02 15.42 -4.97
C VAL A 170 14.29 16.67 -4.50
N PRO A 171 14.71 17.87 -4.95
CA PRO A 171 14.02 19.10 -4.61
C PRO A 171 12.53 19.01 -4.88
N ALA A 172 11.72 19.43 -3.93
CA ALA A 172 10.27 19.46 -4.10
C ALA A 172 9.91 20.40 -5.25
N LYS A 173 9.08 19.96 -6.18
CA LYS A 173 8.54 20.83 -7.22
C LYS A 173 7.64 21.88 -6.56
N PRO A 174 7.78 23.18 -6.91
CA PRO A 174 6.89 24.20 -6.38
C PRO A 174 5.44 23.80 -6.70
N SER A 175 4.58 23.85 -5.69
CA SER A 175 3.16 23.62 -5.91
C SER A 175 2.62 24.71 -6.82
N ASN A 176 1.67 24.40 -7.71
CA ASN A 176 1.02 25.41 -8.56
C ASN A 176 0.53 26.63 -7.74
N ARG A 177 0.08 26.40 -6.52
CA ARG A 177 -0.35 27.45 -5.60
C ARG A 177 0.83 28.36 -5.18
N ARG A 178 2.00 27.79 -4.94
CA ARG A 178 3.20 28.56 -4.59
C ARG A 178 3.73 29.34 -5.81
N GLN A 179 3.73 28.72 -6.99
CA GLN A 179 4.10 29.39 -8.24
C GLN A 179 3.16 30.56 -8.54
N MET A 180 1.84 30.36 -8.42
CA MET A 180 0.86 31.43 -8.59
C MET A 180 1.02 32.57 -7.58
N LEU A 181 1.38 32.24 -6.34
CA LEU A 181 1.64 33.25 -5.30
C LEU A 181 2.94 34.03 -5.59
N GLU A 182 4.01 33.35 -5.98
CA GLU A 182 5.27 33.97 -6.36
C GLU A 182 5.12 34.86 -7.60
N GLU A 183 4.39 34.41 -8.61
CA GLU A 183 4.04 35.21 -9.81
C GLU A 183 3.20 36.43 -9.44
N LYS A 184 2.24 36.27 -8.54
CA LYS A 184 1.41 37.38 -8.06
C LYS A 184 2.23 38.42 -7.31
N ILE A 185 3.10 38.00 -6.39
CA ILE A 185 4.01 38.88 -5.65
C ILE A 185 4.98 39.59 -6.60
N ALA A 186 5.56 38.87 -7.57
CA ALA A 186 6.44 39.46 -8.58
C ALA A 186 5.71 40.51 -9.44
N ARG A 187 4.47 40.24 -9.84
CA ARG A 187 3.64 41.19 -10.61
C ARG A 187 3.27 42.42 -9.80
N GLU A 188 2.93 42.28 -8.52
CA GLU A 188 2.63 43.38 -7.62
C GLU A 188 3.89 44.25 -7.35
N ALA A 189 5.06 43.62 -7.16
CA ALA A 189 6.31 44.32 -6.99
C ALA A 189 6.71 45.12 -8.25
N LEU A 190 6.50 44.56 -9.45
CA LEU A 190 6.77 45.26 -10.71
C LEU A 190 5.84 46.47 -10.91
N ALA A 191 4.55 46.29 -10.56
CA ALA A 191 3.57 47.39 -10.62
C ALA A 191 3.92 48.51 -9.66
N ALA A 192 4.33 48.20 -8.43
CA ALA A 192 4.76 49.16 -7.44
C ALA A 192 6.03 49.95 -7.88
N ALA A 193 7.00 49.23 -8.51
CA ALA A 193 8.21 49.85 -9.07
C ALA A 193 7.90 50.78 -10.25
N GLY A 194 6.90 50.42 -11.09
CA GLY A 194 6.46 51.25 -12.21
C GLY A 194 5.73 52.55 -11.79
N TYR A 195 5.00 52.52 -10.70
CA TYR A 195 4.36 53.71 -10.12
C TYR A 195 5.39 54.69 -9.50
N GLY A 196 6.44 54.16 -8.85
CA GLY A 196 7.49 55.02 -8.27
C GLY A 196 8.36 55.73 -9.30
N ALA A 197 8.41 55.23 -10.55
CA ALA A 197 9.14 55.88 -11.64
C ALA A 197 8.39 57.05 -12.28
N LEU A 198 7.05 57.14 -12.10
CA LEU A 198 6.20 58.21 -12.62
C LEU A 198 6.08 59.41 -11.66
N GLU A 199 6.37 59.21 -10.35
CA GLU A 199 6.32 60.30 -9.36
C GLU A 199 7.65 61.07 -9.21
N ASN A 200 8.76 60.53 -9.73
CA ASN A 200 10.06 61.20 -9.67
C ASN A 200 10.49 61.92 -10.95
N GLY A 201 9.56 62.16 -11.85
CA GLY A 201 9.75 62.79 -13.16
C GLY A 201 8.95 64.11 -13.37
N ALA A 202 8.74 64.90 -12.29
CA ALA A 202 8.13 66.24 -12.41
C ALA A 202 8.98 67.31 -11.69
#